data_f623875a6c3282ae7daa5f99f79735d8
#
_entry.id   f623875a6c3282ae7daa5f99f79735d8
#
_cell.length_a   1.000
_cell.length_b   1.000
_cell.length_c   1.000
_cell.angle_alpha   90.00
_cell.angle_beta   90.00
_cell.angle_gamma   90.00
#
_symmetry.space_group_name_H-M   'P 1'
#
loop_
_entity.id
_entity.type
_entity.pdbx_description
1 polymer ?
#
loop_
_entity_poly.entity_id
_entity_poly.type
_entity_poly.pdbx_seq_one_letter_code
_entity_poly.pdbx_strand_id
1 'polypeptide(L)'
;MNIRPYVVCHVFAGLNGRIDGAYMLDPAASPARAAYSRMQVEFGADAVAYGAVTTKGFVGSRPLALDTHGSAPKGDFVAPHDERSFYVSVDPVGEIAWESATYRRAGHADAHVIEVLTEAASPAYRDYLRERGVSYVLAGSRGLDLPLALRKLRELFGIERLLVCGGGKTDMSFLAAGVLDELSLVLSPTVSGEPEMASVFDEMPRSAGGSHAFSLERVERLA
;
A
#
# COMPACT_ATOMS: atom_id res chain seq x y z
N MET A 1 -17.72 -16.56 6.78
CA MET A 1 -16.44 -16.33 6.08
C MET A 1 -16.23 -14.83 5.97
N ASN A 2 -15.04 -14.33 6.31
CA ASN A 2 -14.75 -12.91 6.08
C ASN A 2 -14.76 -12.63 4.58
N ILE A 3 -15.49 -11.62 4.17
CA ILE A 3 -15.64 -11.23 2.75
C ILE A 3 -14.47 -10.35 2.27
N ARG A 4 -13.56 -9.92 3.15
CA ARG A 4 -12.37 -9.13 2.86
C ARG A 4 -11.19 -9.56 3.74
N PRO A 5 -9.95 -9.19 3.41
CA PRO A 5 -8.80 -9.36 4.27
C PRO A 5 -8.97 -8.64 5.61
N TYR A 6 -8.28 -9.14 6.63
CA TYR A 6 -7.97 -8.36 7.85
C TYR A 6 -6.88 -7.35 7.51
N VAL A 7 -7.13 -6.07 7.77
CA VAL A 7 -6.26 -4.96 7.35
C VAL A 7 -5.55 -4.35 8.55
N VAL A 8 -4.22 -4.42 8.52
CA VAL A 8 -3.34 -3.80 9.52
C VAL A 8 -2.62 -2.62 8.87
N CYS A 9 -2.80 -1.41 9.40
CA CYS A 9 -1.93 -0.29 9.06
C CYS A 9 -0.67 -0.39 9.93
N HIS A 10 0.47 -0.72 9.33
CA HIS A 10 1.74 -0.89 10.02
C HIS A 10 2.72 0.19 9.61
N VAL A 11 3.03 1.11 10.52
CA VAL A 11 3.73 2.35 10.22
C VAL A 11 4.90 2.60 11.16
N PHE A 12 6.02 3.06 10.59
CA PHE A 12 7.17 3.59 11.32
C PHE A 12 7.11 5.11 11.31
N ALA A 13 7.13 5.73 12.49
CA ALA A 13 7.01 7.18 12.62
C ALA A 13 8.00 7.78 13.61
N GLY A 14 8.40 9.03 13.38
CA GLY A 14 9.05 9.86 14.38
C GLY A 14 8.07 10.32 15.47
N LEU A 15 8.58 10.89 16.56
CA LEU A 15 7.75 11.38 17.68
C LEU A 15 6.74 12.45 17.31
N ASN A 16 6.96 13.16 16.22
CA ASN A 16 6.03 14.14 15.65
C ASN A 16 5.06 13.55 14.61
N GLY A 17 4.96 12.22 14.54
CA GLY A 17 4.04 11.52 13.63
C GLY A 17 4.43 11.55 12.16
N ARG A 18 5.65 12.01 11.81
CA ARG A 18 6.15 11.97 10.42
C ARG A 18 6.62 10.57 10.06
N ILE A 19 6.30 10.12 8.84
CA ILE A 19 6.61 8.77 8.34
C ILE A 19 7.66 8.78 7.21
N ASP A 20 8.22 9.94 6.92
CA ASP A 20 9.27 10.13 5.93
C ASP A 20 10.27 11.19 6.40
N GLY A 21 11.46 11.20 5.81
CA GLY A 21 12.52 12.16 6.09
C GLY A 21 13.83 11.55 6.56
N ALA A 22 14.84 12.38 6.67
CA ALA A 22 16.21 11.97 7.01
C ALA A 22 16.33 11.31 8.41
N TYR A 23 15.41 11.61 9.33
CA TYR A 23 15.36 10.98 10.66
C TYR A 23 15.30 9.45 10.62
N MET A 24 14.73 8.89 9.57
CA MET A 24 14.62 7.43 9.38
C MET A 24 15.99 6.75 9.31
N LEU A 25 17.02 7.47 8.89
CA LEU A 25 18.41 6.98 8.80
C LEU A 25 19.24 7.31 10.02
N ASP A 26 18.72 8.07 10.97
CA ASP A 26 19.42 8.40 12.22
C ASP A 26 19.78 7.11 12.98
N PRO A 27 21.01 7.00 13.54
CA PRO A 27 21.41 5.86 14.37
C PRO A 27 20.46 5.58 15.54
N ALA A 28 19.87 6.61 16.15
CA ALA A 28 18.89 6.48 17.22
C ALA A 28 17.59 5.81 16.76
N ALA A 29 17.25 5.89 15.47
CA ALA A 29 16.09 5.22 14.88
C ALA A 29 16.31 3.71 14.62
N SER A 30 17.57 3.24 14.68
CA SER A 30 17.93 1.88 14.26
C SER A 30 17.18 0.77 15.04
N PRO A 31 17.03 0.81 16.37
CA PRO A 31 16.28 -0.21 17.10
C PRO A 31 14.81 -0.24 16.69
N ALA A 32 14.19 0.92 16.50
CA ALA A 32 12.79 1.02 16.07
C ALA A 32 12.60 0.52 14.63
N ARG A 33 13.53 0.82 13.70
CA ARG A 33 13.50 0.25 12.33
C ARG A 33 13.62 -1.27 12.34
N ALA A 34 14.51 -1.82 13.17
CA ALA A 34 14.66 -3.25 13.30
C ALA A 34 13.37 -3.91 13.84
N ALA A 35 12.75 -3.28 14.83
CA ALA A 35 11.46 -3.73 15.36
C ALA A 35 10.35 -3.64 14.30
N TYR A 36 10.25 -2.55 13.55
CA TYR A 36 9.30 -2.39 12.45
C TYR A 36 9.42 -3.53 11.43
N SER A 37 10.65 -3.80 10.95
CA SER A 37 10.88 -4.86 9.97
C SER A 37 10.59 -6.26 10.53
N ARG A 38 10.91 -6.53 11.80
CA ARG A 38 10.58 -7.78 12.47
C ARG A 38 9.06 -7.98 12.58
N MET A 39 8.36 -6.96 13.07
CA MET A 39 6.90 -7.00 13.21
C MET A 39 6.19 -7.19 11.87
N GLN A 40 6.70 -6.60 10.80
CA GLN A 40 6.17 -6.80 9.44
C GLN A 40 6.16 -8.30 9.06
N VAL A 41 7.20 -9.04 9.44
CA VAL A 41 7.26 -10.50 9.24
C VAL A 41 6.34 -11.24 10.22
N GLU A 42 6.30 -10.83 11.48
CA GLU A 42 5.49 -11.46 12.54
C GLU A 42 3.98 -11.37 12.26
N PHE A 43 3.53 -10.35 11.54
CA PHE A 43 2.14 -10.26 11.10
C PHE A 43 1.72 -11.41 10.16
N GLY A 44 2.67 -12.06 9.49
CA GLY A 44 2.38 -13.17 8.58
C GLY A 44 1.37 -12.79 7.49
N ALA A 45 1.49 -11.57 6.97
CA ALA A 45 0.56 -11.07 5.96
C ALA A 45 0.83 -11.69 4.59
N ASP A 46 -0.23 -11.96 3.86
CA ASP A 46 -0.16 -12.45 2.49
C ASP A 46 0.27 -11.35 1.51
N ALA A 47 -0.04 -10.10 1.87
CA ALA A 47 0.22 -8.96 1.01
C ALA A 47 0.65 -7.71 1.80
N VAL A 48 1.47 -6.88 1.15
CA VAL A 48 1.78 -5.51 1.60
C VAL A 48 1.23 -4.51 0.60
N ALA A 49 0.63 -3.43 1.09
CA ALA A 49 0.04 -2.37 0.26
C ALA A 49 0.74 -1.03 0.48
N TYR A 50 0.97 -0.33 -0.62
CA TYR A 50 1.50 1.04 -0.65
C TYR A 50 0.72 1.89 -1.65
N GLY A 51 0.67 3.19 -1.41
CA GLY A 51 0.14 4.15 -2.38
C GLY A 51 1.10 4.41 -3.54
N ALA A 52 0.57 4.96 -4.64
CA ALA A 52 1.32 5.20 -5.87
C ALA A 52 2.60 6.04 -5.67
N VAL A 53 2.56 7.07 -4.82
CA VAL A 53 3.74 7.92 -4.54
C VAL A 53 4.86 7.12 -3.90
N THR A 54 4.55 6.31 -2.89
CA THR A 54 5.52 5.44 -2.20
C THR A 54 6.05 4.37 -3.16
N THR A 55 5.16 3.76 -3.93
CA THR A 55 5.53 2.75 -4.94
C THR A 55 6.49 3.33 -5.98
N LYS A 56 6.24 4.53 -6.50
CA LYS A 56 7.18 5.24 -7.41
C LYS A 56 8.55 5.45 -6.77
N GLY A 57 8.59 5.72 -5.46
CA GLY A 57 9.85 5.81 -4.70
C GLY A 57 10.64 4.51 -4.70
N PHE A 58 9.98 3.36 -4.71
CA PHE A 58 10.64 2.05 -4.68
C PHE A 58 11.04 1.53 -6.06
N VAL A 59 10.18 1.69 -7.08
CA VAL A 59 10.41 1.16 -8.43
C VAL A 59 11.05 2.17 -9.37
N GLY A 60 11.17 3.42 -8.92
CA GLY A 60 11.63 4.55 -9.72
C GLY A 60 10.50 5.22 -10.50
N SER A 61 10.60 6.55 -10.62
CA SER A 61 9.71 7.34 -11.47
C SER A 61 10.24 7.33 -12.89
N ARG A 62 9.54 6.65 -13.80
CA ARG A 62 9.90 6.57 -15.22
C ARG A 62 8.77 7.09 -16.07
N PRO A 63 9.05 7.66 -17.26
CA PRO A 63 8.02 7.98 -18.22
C PRO A 63 7.23 6.72 -18.60
N LEU A 64 5.93 6.80 -18.54
CA LEU A 64 5.04 5.72 -18.95
C LEU A 64 4.81 5.82 -20.46
N ALA A 65 5.41 4.91 -21.22
CA ALA A 65 5.18 4.81 -22.66
C ALA A 65 3.97 3.89 -22.91
N LEU A 66 2.83 4.47 -23.22
CA LEU A 66 1.60 3.74 -23.52
C LEU A 66 1.30 3.79 -25.01
N ASP A 67 0.88 2.64 -25.58
CA ASP A 67 0.26 2.64 -26.89
C ASP A 67 -1.14 3.27 -26.79
N THR A 68 -1.38 4.33 -27.55
CA THR A 68 -2.65 5.07 -27.55
C THR A 68 -3.83 4.25 -28.10
N HIS A 69 -3.57 3.12 -28.74
CA HIS A 69 -4.58 2.23 -29.33
C HIS A 69 -4.97 1.06 -28.39
N GLY A 70 -4.62 1.15 -27.12
CA GLY A 70 -4.93 0.13 -26.13
C GLY A 70 -6.39 -0.28 -26.11
N SER A 71 -6.64 -1.58 -26.12
CA SER A 71 -7.96 -2.19 -26.22
C SER A 71 -8.25 -3.20 -25.11
N ALA A 72 -7.60 -3.07 -23.95
CA ALA A 72 -7.73 -4.02 -22.86
C ALA A 72 -9.19 -4.39 -22.59
N PRO A 73 -9.51 -5.68 -22.41
CA PRO A 73 -10.82 -6.12 -21.99
C PRO A 73 -11.29 -5.41 -20.72
N LYS A 74 -12.59 -5.27 -20.59
CA LYS A 74 -13.21 -4.76 -19.35
C LYS A 74 -13.00 -5.76 -18.21
N GLY A 75 -12.97 -5.24 -16.98
CA GLY A 75 -12.88 -6.04 -15.76
C GLY A 75 -11.46 -6.25 -15.26
N ASP A 76 -11.36 -7.07 -14.24
CA ASP A 76 -10.12 -7.41 -13.55
C ASP A 76 -9.22 -8.30 -14.41
N PHE A 77 -7.95 -8.38 -14.03
CA PHE A 77 -7.00 -9.27 -14.66
C PHE A 77 -6.15 -9.97 -13.62
N VAL A 78 -6.18 -11.28 -13.60
CA VAL A 78 -5.30 -12.12 -12.79
C VAL A 78 -4.32 -12.80 -13.72
N ALA A 79 -3.07 -12.38 -13.68
CA ALA A 79 -2.00 -13.02 -14.43
C ALA A 79 -1.59 -14.33 -13.77
N PRO A 80 -1.10 -15.32 -14.53
CA PRO A 80 -0.43 -16.49 -13.96
C PRO A 80 0.77 -16.05 -13.11
N HIS A 81 0.90 -16.61 -11.91
CA HIS A 81 2.00 -16.32 -10.99
C HIS A 81 2.27 -17.53 -10.08
N ASP A 82 3.51 -17.66 -9.62
CA ASP A 82 3.95 -18.72 -8.69
C ASP A 82 4.23 -18.16 -7.29
N GLU A 83 4.31 -16.84 -7.14
CA GLU A 83 4.54 -16.17 -5.87
C GLU A 83 3.36 -16.39 -4.92
N ARG A 84 3.68 -16.54 -3.63
CA ARG A 84 2.69 -16.68 -2.53
C ARG A 84 2.50 -15.38 -1.75
N SER A 85 3.36 -14.39 -1.99
CA SER A 85 3.28 -13.07 -1.41
C SER A 85 2.88 -12.06 -2.46
N PHE A 86 2.19 -11.01 -2.06
CA PHE A 86 1.68 -10.00 -2.99
C PHE A 86 2.16 -8.60 -2.60
N TYR A 87 2.51 -7.83 -3.63
CA TYR A 87 2.73 -6.39 -3.53
C TYR A 87 1.51 -5.69 -4.15
N VAL A 88 0.72 -5.02 -3.31
CA VAL A 88 -0.47 -4.29 -3.74
C VAL A 88 -0.11 -2.82 -3.89
N SER A 89 -0.23 -2.28 -5.10
CA SER A 89 -0.07 -0.86 -5.36
C SER A 89 -1.43 -0.19 -5.49
N VAL A 90 -1.69 0.80 -4.66
CA VAL A 90 -2.94 1.58 -4.72
C VAL A 90 -2.70 2.78 -5.63
N ASP A 91 -3.05 2.61 -6.91
CA ASP A 91 -2.81 3.56 -8.00
C ASP A 91 -4.09 3.79 -8.82
N PRO A 92 -5.06 4.57 -8.31
CA PRO A 92 -6.40 4.67 -8.88
C PRO A 92 -6.48 5.03 -10.37
N VAL A 93 -5.49 5.73 -10.90
CA VAL A 93 -5.49 6.23 -12.28
C VAL A 93 -4.48 5.55 -13.20
N GLY A 94 -3.57 4.75 -12.65
CA GLY A 94 -2.59 4.00 -13.44
C GLY A 94 -1.38 4.83 -13.88
N GLU A 95 -0.46 5.08 -12.97
CA GLU A 95 0.72 5.94 -13.19
C GLU A 95 2.06 5.21 -13.00
N ILE A 96 2.04 3.94 -12.53
CA ILE A 96 3.27 3.21 -12.21
C ILE A 96 3.82 2.50 -13.45
N ALA A 97 5.07 2.81 -13.78
CA ALA A 97 5.76 2.16 -14.90
C ALA A 97 6.43 0.85 -14.44
N TRP A 98 5.64 -0.19 -14.26
CA TRP A 98 6.12 -1.52 -13.90
C TRP A 98 6.97 -2.15 -15.00
N GLU A 99 8.11 -2.72 -14.64
CA GLU A 99 8.97 -3.48 -15.56
C GLU A 99 8.79 -4.99 -15.41
N SER A 100 8.26 -5.42 -14.28
CA SER A 100 8.09 -6.83 -13.94
C SER A 100 6.82 -7.03 -13.13
N ALA A 101 6.21 -8.19 -13.30
CA ALA A 101 5.11 -8.65 -12.45
C ALA A 101 5.57 -9.08 -11.05
N THR A 102 6.88 -9.26 -10.85
CA THR A 102 7.47 -9.66 -9.58
C THR A 102 8.22 -8.51 -8.95
N TYR A 103 7.76 -8.07 -7.77
CA TYR A 103 8.47 -7.11 -6.94
C TYR A 103 9.52 -7.83 -6.09
N ARG A 104 10.76 -7.32 -6.15
CA ARG A 104 11.90 -7.86 -5.39
C ARG A 104 12.48 -6.82 -4.47
N ARG A 105 12.63 -7.20 -3.20
CA ARG A 105 13.28 -6.36 -2.19
C ARG A 105 14.18 -7.23 -1.31
N ALA A 106 15.41 -6.77 -1.08
CA ALA A 106 16.37 -7.49 -0.25
C ALA A 106 15.78 -7.82 1.13
N GLY A 107 15.91 -9.07 1.56
CA GLY A 107 15.40 -9.55 2.85
C GLY A 107 13.90 -9.90 2.87
N HIS A 108 13.19 -9.83 1.75
CA HIS A 108 11.79 -10.20 1.60
C HIS A 108 11.63 -11.29 0.54
N ALA A 109 10.55 -12.07 0.63
CA ALA A 109 10.16 -12.97 -0.44
C ALA A 109 9.77 -12.18 -1.70
N ASP A 110 9.99 -12.78 -2.86
CA ASP A 110 9.46 -12.26 -4.12
C ASP A 110 7.94 -12.16 -4.04
N ALA A 111 7.37 -11.07 -4.51
CA ALA A 111 5.94 -10.79 -4.42
C ALA A 111 5.35 -10.48 -5.79
N HIS A 112 4.21 -11.13 -6.11
CA HIS A 112 3.46 -10.80 -7.30
C HIS A 112 2.79 -9.43 -7.17
N VAL A 113 2.91 -8.61 -8.22
CA VAL A 113 2.35 -7.25 -8.22
C VAL A 113 0.88 -7.26 -8.59
N ILE A 114 0.08 -6.58 -7.78
CA ILE A 114 -1.34 -6.32 -8.02
C ILE A 114 -1.58 -4.82 -7.99
N GLU A 115 -2.08 -4.24 -9.09
CA GLU A 115 -2.52 -2.86 -9.15
C GLU A 115 -4.00 -2.72 -8.74
N VAL A 116 -4.27 -1.82 -7.80
CA VAL A 116 -5.64 -1.43 -7.45
C VAL A 116 -5.97 -0.15 -8.18
N LEU A 117 -6.76 -0.30 -9.23
CA LEU A 117 -7.14 0.75 -10.16
C LEU A 117 -8.61 1.16 -9.99
N THR A 118 -8.99 2.26 -10.61
CA THR A 118 -10.39 2.57 -10.92
C THR A 118 -10.65 2.40 -12.43
N GLU A 119 -11.91 2.51 -12.86
CA GLU A 119 -12.27 2.52 -14.28
C GLU A 119 -11.72 3.75 -15.02
N ALA A 120 -11.19 4.76 -14.30
CA ALA A 120 -10.50 5.91 -14.90
C ALA A 120 -9.12 5.56 -15.47
N ALA A 121 -8.51 4.45 -15.02
CA ALA A 121 -7.27 3.95 -15.62
C ALA A 121 -7.50 3.60 -17.10
N SER A 122 -6.65 4.14 -17.98
CA SER A 122 -6.84 4.01 -19.41
C SER A 122 -6.78 2.56 -19.91
N PRO A 123 -7.48 2.21 -21.00
CA PRO A 123 -7.30 0.90 -21.64
C PRO A 123 -5.85 0.62 -22.00
N ALA A 124 -5.12 1.62 -22.48
CA ALA A 124 -3.70 1.52 -22.81
C ALA A 124 -2.83 1.14 -21.59
N TYR A 125 -3.12 1.68 -20.41
CA TYR A 125 -2.42 1.30 -19.19
C TYR A 125 -2.73 -0.15 -18.77
N ARG A 126 -3.98 -0.56 -18.90
CA ARG A 126 -4.37 -1.95 -18.59
C ARG A 126 -3.75 -2.96 -19.56
N ASP A 127 -3.61 -2.61 -20.86
CA ASP A 127 -2.86 -3.43 -21.82
C ASP A 127 -1.38 -3.48 -21.43
N TYR A 128 -0.77 -2.35 -21.09
CA TYR A 128 0.60 -2.26 -20.59
C TYR A 128 0.86 -3.21 -19.41
N LEU A 129 -0.06 -3.27 -18.44
CA LEU A 129 0.05 -4.19 -17.30
C LEU A 129 -0.06 -5.66 -17.74
N ARG A 130 -1.01 -5.96 -18.62
CA ARG A 130 -1.22 -7.33 -19.15
C ARG A 130 0.00 -7.86 -19.88
N GLU A 131 0.62 -7.05 -20.72
CA GLU A 131 1.84 -7.41 -21.46
C GLU A 131 3.00 -7.78 -20.51
N ARG A 132 3.01 -7.22 -19.30
CA ARG A 132 4.04 -7.46 -18.28
C ARG A 132 3.64 -8.52 -17.26
N GLY A 133 2.46 -9.10 -17.41
CA GLY A 133 1.93 -10.06 -16.47
C GLY A 133 1.58 -9.47 -15.09
N VAL A 134 1.41 -8.14 -15.00
CA VAL A 134 0.98 -7.48 -13.77
C VAL A 134 -0.52 -7.61 -13.60
N SER A 135 -0.97 -8.18 -12.49
CA SER A 135 -2.39 -8.30 -12.17
C SER A 135 -2.98 -6.95 -11.79
N TYR A 136 -4.29 -6.78 -12.02
CA TYR A 136 -5.00 -5.61 -11.52
C TYR A 136 -6.46 -5.90 -11.19
N VAL A 137 -7.00 -5.12 -10.25
CA VAL A 137 -8.43 -5.08 -9.91
C VAL A 137 -8.97 -3.67 -10.17
N LEU A 138 -10.18 -3.57 -10.73
CA LEU A 138 -10.90 -2.32 -10.93
C LEU A 138 -11.89 -2.12 -9.78
N ALA A 139 -11.70 -1.07 -8.99
CA ALA A 139 -12.52 -0.80 -7.81
C ALA A 139 -12.98 0.66 -7.79
N GLY A 140 -14.17 0.88 -8.30
CA GLY A 140 -14.80 2.20 -8.42
C GLY A 140 -14.66 2.83 -9.80
N SER A 141 -15.52 3.79 -10.11
CA SER A 141 -15.56 4.41 -11.44
C SER A 141 -14.52 5.53 -11.60
N ARG A 142 -14.52 6.52 -10.71
CA ARG A 142 -13.57 7.64 -10.66
C ARG A 142 -12.91 7.81 -9.30
N GLY A 143 -13.61 7.42 -8.25
CA GLY A 143 -13.11 7.36 -6.87
C GLY A 143 -12.86 5.91 -6.50
N LEU A 144 -11.82 5.66 -5.72
CA LEU A 144 -11.46 4.34 -5.26
C LEU A 144 -12.53 3.81 -4.28
N ASP A 145 -13.05 2.60 -4.55
CA ASP A 145 -13.92 1.84 -3.66
C ASP A 145 -13.07 0.77 -2.94
N LEU A 146 -12.52 1.14 -1.79
CA LEU A 146 -11.67 0.25 -0.99
C LEU A 146 -12.40 -1.01 -0.49
N PRO A 147 -13.65 -0.95 -0.01
CA PRO A 147 -14.42 -2.16 0.28
C PRO A 147 -14.50 -3.14 -0.89
N LEU A 148 -14.73 -2.64 -2.10
CA LEU A 148 -14.75 -3.46 -3.31
C LEU A 148 -13.36 -4.00 -3.65
N ALA A 149 -12.32 -3.17 -3.58
CA ALA A 149 -10.94 -3.59 -3.81
C ALA A 149 -10.55 -4.74 -2.90
N LEU A 150 -10.80 -4.60 -1.60
CA LEU A 150 -10.46 -5.63 -0.60
C LEU A 150 -11.22 -6.93 -0.83
N ARG A 151 -12.51 -6.88 -1.18
CA ARG A 151 -13.25 -8.09 -1.55
C ARG A 151 -12.58 -8.82 -2.73
N LYS A 152 -12.24 -8.09 -3.78
CA LYS A 152 -11.58 -8.66 -4.97
C LYS A 152 -10.20 -9.23 -4.65
N LEU A 153 -9.41 -8.56 -3.81
CA LEU A 153 -8.13 -9.10 -3.34
C LEU A 153 -8.32 -10.42 -2.60
N ARG A 154 -9.37 -10.52 -1.78
CA ARG A 154 -9.72 -11.77 -1.10
C ARG A 154 -10.19 -12.86 -2.06
N GLU A 155 -11.11 -12.53 -2.95
CA GLU A 155 -11.77 -13.49 -3.84
C GLU A 155 -10.85 -14.01 -4.95
N LEU A 156 -10.05 -13.11 -5.56
CA LEU A 156 -9.22 -13.43 -6.73
C LEU A 156 -7.83 -13.94 -6.38
N PHE A 157 -7.27 -13.50 -5.24
CA PHE A 157 -5.89 -13.81 -4.84
C PHE A 157 -5.78 -14.56 -3.51
N GLY A 158 -6.89 -14.79 -2.82
CA GLY A 158 -6.90 -15.50 -1.54
C GLY A 158 -6.27 -14.73 -0.39
N ILE A 159 -6.02 -13.42 -0.52
CA ILE A 159 -5.38 -12.60 0.51
C ILE A 159 -6.27 -12.56 1.75
N GLU A 160 -5.77 -13.07 2.88
CA GLU A 160 -6.48 -13.11 4.17
C GLU A 160 -6.05 -11.97 5.08
N ARG A 161 -4.78 -11.56 5.01
CA ARG A 161 -4.22 -10.46 5.79
C ARG A 161 -3.43 -9.52 4.90
N LEU A 162 -3.74 -8.23 4.99
CA LEU A 162 -3.11 -7.15 4.24
C LEU A 162 -2.42 -6.18 5.20
N LEU A 163 -1.12 -5.92 5.01
CA LEU A 163 -0.44 -4.81 5.66
C LEU A 163 -0.48 -3.57 4.77
N VAL A 164 -1.04 -2.47 5.26
CA VAL A 164 -0.94 -1.16 4.64
C VAL A 164 0.24 -0.44 5.30
N CYS A 165 1.29 -0.15 4.54
CA CYS A 165 2.56 0.32 5.07
C CYS A 165 2.90 1.76 4.62
N GLY A 166 1.91 2.59 4.44
CA GLY A 166 2.06 4.03 4.19
C GLY A 166 1.89 4.42 2.69
N GLY A 167 2.20 5.61 2.49
CA GLY A 167 1.93 6.96 2.51
C GLY A 167 0.68 7.41 3.25
N GLY A 168 0.80 8.51 3.94
CA GLY A 168 -0.24 8.99 4.85
C GLY A 168 -1.62 9.20 4.22
N LYS A 169 -1.69 9.55 2.94
CA LYS A 169 -2.96 9.64 2.20
C LYS A 169 -3.58 8.27 1.98
N THR A 170 -2.77 7.24 1.74
CA THR A 170 -3.24 5.87 1.59
C THR A 170 -3.78 5.38 2.92
N ASP A 171 -3.01 5.52 4.00
CA ASP A 171 -3.43 5.12 5.34
C ASP A 171 -4.74 5.81 5.75
N MET A 172 -4.83 7.13 5.50
CA MET A 172 -6.06 7.89 5.74
C MET A 172 -7.24 7.39 4.89
N SER A 173 -7.02 6.97 3.66
CA SER A 173 -8.09 6.45 2.79
C SER A 173 -8.71 5.16 3.34
N PHE A 174 -7.88 4.24 3.86
CA PHE A 174 -8.35 3.02 4.51
C PHE A 174 -9.10 3.31 5.81
N LEU A 175 -8.59 4.24 6.61
CA LEU A 175 -9.26 4.69 7.84
C LEU A 175 -10.63 5.32 7.54
N ALA A 176 -10.68 6.27 6.61
CA ALA A 176 -11.91 6.96 6.21
C ALA A 176 -12.97 6.04 5.59
N ALA A 177 -12.52 4.98 4.89
CA ALA A 177 -13.41 3.96 4.34
C ALA A 177 -13.93 2.96 5.39
N GLY A 178 -13.47 3.03 6.65
CA GLY A 178 -13.87 2.13 7.72
C GLY A 178 -13.44 0.68 7.49
N VAL A 179 -12.32 0.47 6.78
CA VAL A 179 -11.82 -0.85 6.45
C VAL A 179 -10.49 -1.21 7.13
N LEU A 180 -10.02 -0.34 8.02
CA LEU A 180 -8.84 -0.56 8.85
C LEU A 180 -9.26 -1.28 10.13
N ASP A 181 -8.67 -2.47 10.38
CA ASP A 181 -8.99 -3.31 11.55
C ASP A 181 -8.01 -3.07 12.70
N GLU A 182 -6.74 -2.77 12.39
CA GLU A 182 -5.67 -2.60 13.38
C GLU A 182 -4.69 -1.51 12.95
N LEU A 183 -4.21 -0.72 13.92
CA LEU A 183 -3.10 0.20 13.74
C LEU A 183 -1.90 -0.28 14.58
N SER A 184 -0.80 -0.58 13.92
CA SER A 184 0.49 -0.89 14.52
C SER A 184 1.45 0.27 14.27
N LEU A 185 1.73 1.05 15.31
CA LEU A 185 2.58 2.23 15.23
C LEU A 185 3.91 1.99 15.95
N VAL A 186 5.00 1.98 15.20
CA VAL A 186 6.36 1.90 15.75
C VAL A 186 6.94 3.30 15.82
N LEU A 187 7.15 3.80 17.04
CA LEU A 187 7.70 5.14 17.29
C LEU A 187 9.21 5.11 17.43
N SER A 188 9.87 5.88 16.60
CA SER A 188 11.30 6.19 16.73
C SER A 188 11.52 7.34 17.72
N PRO A 189 12.57 7.32 18.56
CA PRO A 189 12.90 8.43 19.47
C PRO A 189 13.53 9.64 18.74
N THR A 190 13.09 9.90 17.52
CA THR A 190 13.59 10.95 16.64
C THR A 190 12.47 11.87 16.18
N VAL A 191 12.81 13.06 15.74
CA VAL A 191 11.86 14.05 15.22
C VAL A 191 12.33 14.49 13.83
N SER A 192 11.46 14.43 12.82
CA SER A 192 11.72 15.08 11.55
C SER A 192 11.55 16.59 11.69
N GLY A 193 12.59 17.36 11.35
CA GLY A 193 12.55 18.82 11.25
C GLY A 193 12.20 19.30 9.84
N GLU A 194 11.96 18.41 8.89
CA GLU A 194 11.71 18.74 7.50
C GLU A 194 10.26 19.19 7.30
N PRO A 195 10.02 20.26 6.54
CA PRO A 195 8.66 20.70 6.23
C PRO A 195 7.98 19.71 5.26
N GLU A 196 6.65 19.70 5.28
CA GLU A 196 5.80 18.98 4.29
C GLU A 196 6.01 17.47 4.16
N MET A 197 6.64 16.83 5.16
CA MET A 197 6.77 15.39 5.19
C MET A 197 5.42 14.71 5.49
N ALA A 198 5.19 13.55 4.88
CA ALA A 198 4.01 12.74 5.14
C ALA A 198 3.87 12.40 6.62
N SER A 199 2.66 12.36 7.12
CA SER A 199 2.31 11.88 8.47
C SER A 199 1.63 10.53 8.42
N VAL A 200 1.42 9.89 9.58
CA VAL A 200 0.74 8.58 9.68
C VAL A 200 -0.61 8.62 8.96
N PHE A 201 -1.35 9.71 9.13
CA PHE A 201 -2.61 9.96 8.43
C PHE A 201 -2.59 11.40 7.90
N ASP A 202 -2.45 11.54 6.58
CA ASP A 202 -2.50 12.84 5.93
C ASP A 202 -3.93 13.25 5.59
N GLU A 203 -4.20 14.55 5.61
CA GLU A 203 -5.48 15.10 5.20
C GLU A 203 -5.82 14.74 3.75
N MET A 204 -7.09 14.44 3.52
CA MET A 204 -7.64 14.22 2.18
C MET A 204 -8.76 15.22 1.91
N PRO A 205 -8.81 15.81 0.69
CA PRO A 205 -9.79 16.88 0.35
C PRO A 205 -11.28 16.49 0.52
N ARG A 206 -11.58 15.20 0.71
CA ARG A 206 -12.94 14.66 0.85
C ARG A 206 -13.10 13.71 2.04
N SER A 207 -12.16 13.67 2.97
CA SER A 207 -12.39 12.94 4.19
C SER A 207 -13.53 13.63 4.93
N ALA A 208 -14.59 12.91 5.23
CA ALA A 208 -15.62 13.39 6.14
C ALA A 208 -14.92 13.79 7.44
N GLY A 209 -14.92 15.08 7.75
CA GLY A 209 -14.33 15.59 8.98
C GLY A 209 -14.93 14.85 10.18
N GLY A 210 -14.10 14.39 11.08
CA GLY A 210 -14.50 13.63 12.26
C GLY A 210 -13.28 13.08 12.98
N SER A 211 -13.47 12.67 14.22
CA SER A 211 -12.45 11.95 14.98
C SER A 211 -12.62 10.45 14.78
N HIS A 212 -11.53 9.75 14.57
CA HIS A 212 -11.47 8.30 14.58
C HIS A 212 -10.84 7.85 15.91
N ALA A 213 -11.50 6.96 16.63
CA ALA A 213 -11.03 6.46 17.91
C ALA A 213 -10.47 5.04 17.76
N PHE A 214 -9.39 4.76 18.46
CA PHE A 214 -8.79 3.42 18.57
C PHE A 214 -8.82 3.00 20.04
N SER A 215 -9.02 1.70 20.30
CA SER A 215 -8.73 1.10 21.59
C SER A 215 -7.26 0.70 21.64
N LEU A 216 -6.61 0.98 22.77
CA LEU A 216 -5.23 0.55 22.98
C LEU A 216 -5.21 -0.92 23.42
N GLU A 217 -4.67 -1.80 22.57
CA GLU A 217 -4.58 -3.23 22.83
C GLU A 217 -3.22 -3.63 23.45
N ARG A 218 -2.14 -3.00 22.98
CA ARG A 218 -0.78 -3.36 23.41
C ARG A 218 0.17 -2.17 23.32
N VAL A 219 1.06 -2.06 24.29
CA VAL A 219 2.24 -1.18 24.27
C VAL A 219 3.47 -2.00 24.58
N GLU A 220 4.51 -1.82 23.81
CA GLU A 220 5.79 -2.48 24.02
C GLU A 220 6.93 -1.47 23.98
N ARG A 221 7.81 -1.55 24.95
CA ARG A 221 9.07 -0.79 24.92
C ARG A 221 10.10 -1.56 24.11
N LEU A 222 10.58 -0.92 23.05
CA LEU A 222 11.68 -1.46 22.24
C LEU A 222 13.00 -1.20 22.97
N ALA A 223 13.80 -2.24 23.13
CA ALA A 223 15.11 -2.15 23.79
C ALA A 223 16.19 -1.66 22.83
#